data_f79969dacc8611b4ca884f618462e147
#
_entry.id   f79969dacc8611b4ca884f618462e147
#
_cell.length_a   1.000
_cell.length_b   1.000
_cell.length_c   1.000
_cell.angle_alpha   90.00
_cell.angle_beta   90.00
_cell.angle_gamma   90.00
#
_symmetry.space_group_name_H-M   'P 1'
#
loop_
_entity.id
_entity.type
_entity.pdbx_description
1 polymer ?
#
loop_
_entity_poly.entity_id
_entity_poly.type
_entity_poly.pdbx_seq_one_letter_code
_entity_poly.pdbx_strand_id
1 'polypeptide(L)'
;LPTAEQARAFVDDPAPDKRDRLIDTLLDSPGYADHWATKWADLLRVEERLLDVTGVTAFHRWIRESVAEDRPLDAFVRQIVTGLGSTYQIPPANFYRALREPTLRAEAIAQVFLGTRLGCAKCHNHPFERWTQDDYYRFSAVFDGIDYTILRNDRRDENDKMEFNGEQVVVLGGKRELKHPRTGTEPAPALLGEPGRELPPSEALERLGAWMTQPDHPLFARVQVNRIWSHLMGTGLVEPVDDFRLTN
;
A
#
# COMPACT_ATOMS: atom_id res chain seq x y z
N LEU A 1 19.88 -1.43 -17.95
CA LEU A 1 20.21 -2.07 -19.23
C LEU A 1 21.69 -2.42 -19.23
N PRO A 2 22.09 -3.58 -19.85
CA PRO A 2 23.50 -3.95 -19.96
C PRO A 2 24.23 -3.00 -20.91
N THR A 3 25.53 -2.83 -20.67
CA THR A 3 26.41 -2.19 -21.65
C THR A 3 26.66 -3.14 -22.83
N ALA A 4 27.14 -2.60 -23.96
CA ALA A 4 27.48 -3.44 -25.11
C ALA A 4 28.59 -4.46 -24.78
N GLU A 5 29.51 -4.11 -23.88
CA GLU A 5 30.57 -5.00 -23.41
C GLU A 5 30.01 -6.15 -22.56
N GLN A 6 29.14 -5.85 -21.59
CA GLN A 6 28.46 -6.86 -20.78
C GLN A 6 27.63 -7.82 -21.62
N ALA A 7 26.90 -7.31 -22.64
CA ALA A 7 26.11 -8.14 -23.53
C ALA A 7 27.00 -9.09 -24.35
N ARG A 8 28.13 -8.62 -24.90
CA ARG A 8 29.09 -9.46 -25.62
C ARG A 8 29.71 -10.51 -24.70
N ALA A 9 30.20 -10.11 -23.53
CA ALA A 9 30.79 -11.03 -22.57
C ALA A 9 29.81 -12.17 -22.19
N PHE A 10 28.52 -11.88 -22.02
CA PHE A 10 27.50 -12.89 -21.75
C PHE A 10 27.26 -13.81 -22.94
N VAL A 11 27.21 -13.27 -24.16
CA VAL A 11 27.03 -14.09 -25.40
C VAL A 11 28.19 -15.02 -25.59
N ASP A 12 29.43 -14.52 -25.47
CA ASP A 12 30.67 -15.24 -25.73
C ASP A 12 31.06 -16.21 -24.58
N ASP A 13 30.46 -16.13 -23.40
CA ASP A 13 30.70 -17.05 -22.28
C ASP A 13 30.15 -18.45 -22.61
N PRO A 14 31.01 -19.50 -22.71
CA PRO A 14 30.56 -20.86 -23.01
C PRO A 14 30.03 -21.63 -21.82
N ALA A 15 30.09 -21.06 -20.61
CA ALA A 15 29.71 -21.74 -19.37
C ALA A 15 28.20 -22.06 -19.32
N PRO A 16 27.82 -23.31 -18.98
CA PRO A 16 26.41 -23.72 -18.96
C PRO A 16 25.58 -23.00 -17.89
N ASP A 17 26.21 -22.51 -16.82
CA ASP A 17 25.59 -21.81 -15.69
C ASP A 17 25.59 -20.28 -15.85
N LYS A 18 25.99 -19.76 -17.01
CA LYS A 18 26.10 -18.29 -17.23
C LYS A 18 24.81 -17.53 -16.94
N ARG A 19 23.65 -18.17 -17.23
CA ARG A 19 22.34 -17.56 -16.99
C ARG A 19 22.04 -17.45 -15.51
N ASP A 20 22.33 -18.48 -14.73
CA ASP A 20 22.08 -18.50 -13.29
C ASP A 20 22.97 -17.45 -12.59
N ARG A 21 24.25 -17.39 -12.94
CA ARG A 21 25.16 -16.34 -12.45
C ARG A 21 24.73 -14.92 -12.80
N LEU A 22 24.16 -14.73 -14.01
CA LEU A 22 23.61 -13.43 -14.40
C LEU A 22 22.38 -13.07 -13.57
N ILE A 23 21.48 -14.03 -13.31
CA ILE A 23 20.29 -13.82 -12.45
C ILE A 23 20.75 -13.39 -11.06
N ASP A 24 21.67 -14.12 -10.43
CA ASP A 24 22.19 -13.77 -9.09
C ASP A 24 22.82 -12.37 -9.08
N THR A 25 23.64 -12.07 -10.09
CA THR A 25 24.24 -10.73 -10.23
C THR A 25 23.20 -9.62 -10.37
N LEU A 26 22.10 -9.86 -11.10
CA LEU A 26 21.05 -8.87 -11.27
C LEU A 26 20.20 -8.70 -10.00
N LEU A 27 19.93 -9.78 -9.29
CA LEU A 27 19.20 -9.74 -8.01
C LEU A 27 19.99 -8.96 -6.94
N ASP A 28 21.30 -9.10 -6.90
CA ASP A 28 22.18 -8.38 -5.98
C ASP A 28 22.49 -6.93 -6.42
N SER A 29 21.99 -6.53 -7.59
CA SER A 29 22.30 -5.21 -8.14
C SER A 29 21.44 -4.09 -7.52
N PRO A 30 21.99 -2.85 -7.39
CA PRO A 30 21.18 -1.70 -7.02
C PRO A 30 19.97 -1.47 -7.96
N GLY A 31 20.11 -1.84 -9.23
CA GLY A 31 19.03 -1.73 -10.22
C GLY A 31 17.82 -2.59 -9.92
N TYR A 32 17.98 -3.71 -9.21
CA TYR A 32 16.85 -4.51 -8.71
C TYR A 32 16.03 -3.72 -7.68
N ALA A 33 16.71 -3.15 -6.70
CA ALA A 33 16.04 -2.34 -5.68
C ALA A 33 15.36 -1.10 -6.28
N ASP A 34 16.00 -0.42 -7.23
CA ASP A 34 15.44 0.75 -7.93
C ASP A 34 14.18 0.36 -8.74
N HIS A 35 14.22 -0.75 -9.44
CA HIS A 35 13.10 -1.24 -10.24
C HIS A 35 11.88 -1.55 -9.37
N TRP A 36 12.06 -2.35 -8.33
CA TRP A 36 10.96 -2.74 -7.45
C TRP A 36 10.47 -1.58 -6.57
N ALA A 37 11.36 -0.69 -6.16
CA ALA A 37 10.96 0.53 -5.45
C ALA A 37 10.04 1.41 -6.30
N THR A 38 10.32 1.54 -7.60
CA THR A 38 9.45 2.28 -8.53
C THR A 38 8.06 1.63 -8.61
N LYS A 39 7.98 0.29 -8.71
CA LYS A 39 6.71 -0.44 -8.73
C LYS A 39 5.89 -0.25 -7.46
N TRP A 40 6.55 -0.33 -6.29
CA TRP A 40 5.87 -0.07 -5.01
C TRP A 40 5.48 1.38 -4.84
N ALA A 41 6.30 2.33 -5.32
CA ALA A 41 5.99 3.75 -5.29
C ALA A 41 4.69 4.07 -6.06
N ASP A 42 4.52 3.48 -7.25
CA ASP A 42 3.30 3.62 -8.05
C ASP A 42 2.07 3.08 -7.29
N LEU A 43 2.18 1.89 -6.68
CA LEU A 43 1.08 1.29 -5.91
C LEU A 43 0.71 2.08 -4.66
N LEU A 44 1.71 2.71 -4.02
CA LEU A 44 1.55 3.48 -2.77
C LEU A 44 1.33 4.98 -3.01
N ARG A 45 1.20 5.40 -4.28
CA ARG A 45 0.96 6.79 -4.71
C ARG A 45 2.01 7.77 -4.19
N VAL A 46 3.28 7.43 -4.39
CA VAL A 46 4.40 8.30 -4.05
C VAL A 46 4.52 9.38 -5.12
N GLU A 47 3.76 10.44 -4.98
CA GLU A 47 3.63 11.53 -5.95
C GLU A 47 4.00 12.88 -5.32
N GLU A 48 4.80 13.69 -6.00
CA GLU A 48 5.25 15.00 -5.52
C GLU A 48 4.08 15.94 -5.19
N ARG A 49 3.04 15.92 -6.00
CA ARG A 49 1.84 16.73 -5.78
C ARG A 49 1.19 16.46 -4.41
N LEU A 50 1.25 15.22 -3.92
CA LEU A 50 0.62 14.81 -2.67
C LEU A 50 1.58 14.93 -1.47
N LEU A 51 2.87 14.68 -1.69
CA LEU A 51 3.85 14.46 -0.61
C LEU A 51 4.93 15.54 -0.51
N ASP A 52 5.02 16.47 -1.46
CA ASP A 52 6.17 17.33 -1.76
C ASP A 52 7.48 16.56 -2.05
N VAL A 53 8.54 17.28 -2.46
CA VAL A 53 9.84 16.68 -2.84
C VAL A 53 10.47 15.91 -1.68
N THR A 54 10.41 16.46 -0.46
CA THR A 54 11.04 15.85 0.72
C THR A 54 10.26 14.58 1.13
N GLY A 55 8.93 14.63 1.14
CA GLY A 55 8.09 13.48 1.45
C GLY A 55 8.25 12.35 0.43
N VAL A 56 8.27 12.67 -0.88
CA VAL A 56 8.56 11.71 -1.95
C VAL A 56 9.93 11.07 -1.74
N THR A 57 10.97 11.90 -1.52
CA THR A 57 12.33 11.41 -1.34
C THR A 57 12.45 10.49 -0.12
N ALA A 58 11.84 10.86 0.99
CA ALA A 58 11.87 10.05 2.22
C ALA A 58 11.14 8.72 2.02
N PHE A 59 9.92 8.75 1.46
CA PHE A 59 9.11 7.55 1.31
C PHE A 59 9.70 6.61 0.24
N HIS A 60 10.11 7.13 -0.92
CA HIS A 60 10.74 6.32 -1.97
C HIS A 60 12.05 5.69 -1.47
N ARG A 61 12.89 6.43 -0.75
CA ARG A 61 14.11 5.90 -0.15
C ARG A 61 13.84 4.75 0.79
N TRP A 62 12.86 4.89 1.70
CA TRP A 62 12.47 3.83 2.62
C TRP A 62 11.97 2.59 1.89
N ILE A 63 11.17 2.75 0.82
CA ILE A 63 10.72 1.64 -0.03
C ILE A 63 11.93 0.94 -0.66
N ARG A 64 12.83 1.71 -1.24
CA ARG A 64 14.05 1.19 -1.89
C ARG A 64 14.97 0.43 -0.92
N GLU A 65 15.19 0.99 0.26
CA GLU A 65 15.95 0.33 1.32
C GLU A 65 15.27 -0.96 1.78
N SER A 66 13.96 -0.94 1.93
CA SER A 66 13.19 -2.14 2.28
C SER A 66 13.35 -3.28 1.25
N VAL A 67 13.41 -2.94 -0.04
CA VAL A 67 13.69 -3.92 -1.11
C VAL A 67 15.14 -4.38 -1.08
N ALA A 68 16.10 -3.45 -0.94
CA ALA A 68 17.52 -3.76 -0.94
C ALA A 68 17.96 -4.62 0.26
N GLU A 69 17.26 -4.51 1.38
CA GLU A 69 17.49 -5.27 2.62
C GLU A 69 16.68 -6.58 2.69
N ASP A 70 15.97 -6.95 1.61
CA ASP A 70 15.06 -8.10 1.59
C ASP A 70 14.08 -8.10 2.79
N ARG A 71 13.56 -6.92 3.14
CA ARG A 71 12.64 -6.80 4.28
C ARG A 71 11.43 -7.71 4.08
N PRO A 72 11.10 -8.57 5.06
CA PRO A 72 9.90 -9.41 4.97
C PRO A 72 8.66 -8.58 4.63
N LEU A 73 7.87 -9.04 3.68
CA LEU A 73 6.73 -8.28 3.15
C LEU A 73 5.67 -8.00 4.23
N ASP A 74 5.48 -8.89 5.17
CA ASP A 74 4.60 -8.69 6.32
C ASP A 74 5.08 -7.51 7.20
N ALA A 75 6.39 -7.41 7.46
CA ALA A 75 6.97 -6.30 8.19
C ALA A 75 6.85 -4.99 7.42
N PHE A 76 7.09 -5.01 6.10
CA PHE A 76 6.90 -3.86 5.22
C PHE A 76 5.46 -3.31 5.28
N VAL A 77 4.47 -4.19 5.13
CA VAL A 77 3.05 -3.82 5.15
C VAL A 77 2.60 -3.35 6.52
N ARG A 78 3.03 -4.01 7.59
CA ARG A 78 2.74 -3.56 8.97
C ARG A 78 3.26 -2.14 9.20
N GLN A 79 4.48 -1.82 8.79
CA GLN A 79 5.04 -0.47 8.93
C GLN A 79 4.25 0.57 8.14
N ILE A 80 3.70 0.23 6.97
CA ILE A 80 2.82 1.14 6.22
C ILE A 80 1.52 1.39 6.99
N VAL A 81 0.88 0.31 7.46
CA VAL A 81 -0.43 0.40 8.12
C VAL A 81 -0.34 1.08 9.49
N THR A 82 0.74 0.85 10.24
CA THR A 82 0.90 1.42 11.60
C THR A 82 1.81 2.66 11.64
N GLY A 83 2.28 3.11 10.47
CA GLY A 83 3.23 4.21 10.34
C GLY A 83 2.63 5.57 10.69
N LEU A 84 2.66 5.94 11.97
CA LEU A 84 2.23 7.24 12.49
C LEU A 84 3.45 8.08 12.88
N GLY A 85 3.33 9.41 12.84
CA GLY A 85 4.40 10.31 13.20
C GLY A 85 4.78 11.29 12.09
N SER A 86 5.98 11.87 12.19
CA SER A 86 6.49 12.82 11.20
C SER A 86 6.64 12.18 9.82
N THR A 87 6.08 12.82 8.80
CA THR A 87 6.16 12.35 7.41
C THR A 87 7.59 12.36 6.84
N TYR A 88 8.52 13.06 7.50
CA TYR A 88 9.93 13.10 7.10
C TYR A 88 10.81 12.11 7.89
N GLN A 89 10.47 11.88 9.17
CA GLN A 89 11.24 10.99 10.07
C GLN A 89 10.68 9.56 10.09
N ILE A 90 9.39 9.39 9.87
CA ILE A 90 8.68 8.11 9.77
C ILE A 90 8.13 7.98 8.34
N PRO A 91 8.97 7.60 7.35
CA PRO A 91 8.59 7.64 5.94
C PRO A 91 7.28 6.92 5.59
N PRO A 92 6.93 5.75 6.21
CA PRO A 92 5.64 5.08 5.98
C PRO A 92 4.41 5.95 6.30
N ALA A 93 4.52 6.96 7.18
CA ALA A 93 3.42 7.89 7.49
C ALA A 93 2.96 8.67 6.23
N ASN A 94 3.79 8.76 5.20
CA ASN A 94 3.41 9.37 3.93
C ASN A 94 2.28 8.62 3.19
N PHE A 95 2.05 7.34 3.48
CA PHE A 95 0.88 6.62 2.98
C PHE A 95 -0.42 7.34 3.37
N TYR A 96 -0.51 7.81 4.62
CA TYR A 96 -1.67 8.55 5.11
C TYR A 96 -1.76 9.96 4.54
N ARG A 97 -0.61 10.55 4.23
CA ARG A 97 -0.56 11.86 3.56
C ARG A 97 -0.99 11.76 2.10
N ALA A 98 -0.60 10.71 1.39
CA ALA A 98 -1.02 10.45 0.01
C ALA A 98 -2.52 10.16 -0.11
N LEU A 99 -3.09 9.49 0.88
CA LEU A 99 -4.50 9.07 0.92
C LEU A 99 -5.18 9.65 2.17
N ARG A 100 -5.78 10.83 2.04
CA ARG A 100 -6.34 11.56 3.18
C ARG A 100 -7.69 11.05 3.66
N GLU A 101 -8.48 10.47 2.77
CA GLU A 101 -9.82 9.98 3.09
C GLU A 101 -9.79 8.55 3.64
N PRO A 102 -10.54 8.23 4.73
CA PRO A 102 -10.60 6.87 5.27
C PRO A 102 -11.00 5.82 4.24
N THR A 103 -11.94 6.16 3.35
CA THR A 103 -12.40 5.28 2.28
C THR A 103 -11.33 4.99 1.24
N LEU A 104 -10.52 5.98 0.86
CA LEU A 104 -9.42 5.79 -0.09
C LEU A 104 -8.30 4.92 0.49
N ARG A 105 -8.02 5.04 1.79
CA ARG A 105 -7.07 4.17 2.49
C ARG A 105 -7.54 2.73 2.51
N ALA A 106 -8.82 2.51 2.85
CA ALA A 106 -9.43 1.20 2.87
C ALA A 106 -9.41 0.54 1.49
N GLU A 107 -9.81 1.27 0.45
CA GLU A 107 -9.76 0.79 -0.94
C GLU A 107 -8.32 0.43 -1.36
N ALA A 108 -7.35 1.29 -1.08
CA ALA A 108 -5.94 1.04 -1.44
C ALA A 108 -5.37 -0.19 -0.71
N ILE A 109 -5.58 -0.32 0.60
CA ILE A 109 -5.13 -1.48 1.37
C ILE A 109 -5.78 -2.76 0.87
N ALA A 110 -7.10 -2.75 0.65
CA ALA A 110 -7.83 -3.92 0.16
C ALA A 110 -7.35 -4.32 -1.25
N GLN A 111 -7.18 -3.39 -2.15
CA GLN A 111 -6.78 -3.66 -3.53
C GLN A 111 -5.31 -4.07 -3.65
N VAL A 112 -4.40 -3.33 -3.02
CA VAL A 112 -2.95 -3.57 -3.16
C VAL A 112 -2.51 -4.84 -2.45
N PHE A 113 -3.01 -5.09 -1.23
CA PHE A 113 -2.49 -6.17 -0.40
C PHE A 113 -3.43 -7.38 -0.30
N LEU A 114 -4.73 -7.20 -0.51
CA LEU A 114 -5.72 -8.28 -0.42
C LEU A 114 -6.40 -8.60 -1.74
N GLY A 115 -6.04 -7.91 -2.84
CA GLY A 115 -6.62 -8.15 -4.15
C GLY A 115 -8.13 -8.03 -4.18
N THR A 116 -8.68 -7.11 -3.38
CA THR A 116 -10.12 -6.93 -3.22
C THR A 116 -10.52 -5.52 -3.63
N ARG A 117 -11.29 -5.40 -4.70
CA ARG A 117 -11.81 -4.11 -5.18
C ARG A 117 -13.12 -3.77 -4.49
N LEU A 118 -13.05 -2.94 -3.45
CA LEU A 118 -14.21 -2.58 -2.63
C LEU A 118 -15.06 -1.44 -3.18
N GLY A 119 -14.60 -0.73 -4.20
CA GLY A 119 -15.21 0.54 -4.65
C GLY A 119 -16.70 0.46 -4.97
N CYS A 120 -17.21 -0.68 -5.52
CA CYS A 120 -18.65 -0.86 -5.77
C CYS A 120 -19.46 -0.86 -4.47
N ALA A 121 -18.90 -1.42 -3.39
CA ALA A 121 -19.58 -1.50 -2.10
C ALA A 121 -19.77 -0.15 -1.40
N LYS A 122 -19.13 0.91 -1.89
CA LYS A 122 -19.33 2.28 -1.42
C LYS A 122 -20.77 2.77 -1.58
N CYS A 123 -21.44 2.43 -2.69
CA CYS A 123 -22.78 2.93 -3.01
C CYS A 123 -23.89 1.90 -2.83
N HIS A 124 -23.58 0.61 -3.03
CA HIS A 124 -24.51 -0.51 -2.92
C HIS A 124 -23.73 -1.79 -2.59
N ASN A 125 -24.40 -2.87 -2.20
CA ASN A 125 -23.73 -4.15 -2.02
C ASN A 125 -23.00 -4.57 -3.30
N HIS A 126 -21.80 -5.13 -3.17
CA HIS A 126 -20.97 -5.48 -4.32
C HIS A 126 -21.70 -6.47 -5.24
N PRO A 127 -21.79 -6.22 -6.56
CA PRO A 127 -22.63 -7.02 -7.45
C PRO A 127 -22.10 -8.44 -7.71
N PHE A 128 -20.82 -8.69 -7.52
CA PHE A 128 -20.14 -9.96 -7.84
C PHE A 128 -19.40 -10.57 -6.65
N GLU A 129 -19.40 -9.89 -5.50
CA GLU A 129 -18.71 -10.29 -4.29
C GLU A 129 -19.62 -10.21 -3.07
N ARG A 130 -19.22 -10.88 -1.99
CA ARG A 130 -19.99 -10.91 -0.74
C ARG A 130 -20.02 -9.59 0.03
N TRP A 131 -19.24 -8.59 -0.39
CA TRP A 131 -19.05 -7.35 0.34
C TRP A 131 -20.29 -6.47 0.31
N THR A 132 -20.80 -6.17 1.48
CA THR A 132 -21.93 -5.25 1.64
C THR A 132 -21.45 -3.81 1.79
N GLN A 133 -22.36 -2.85 1.68
CA GLN A 133 -22.09 -1.46 1.99
C GLN A 133 -21.67 -1.30 3.46
N ASP A 134 -22.26 -2.08 4.38
CA ASP A 134 -21.89 -2.07 5.79
C ASP A 134 -20.43 -2.55 5.98
N ASP A 135 -19.98 -3.61 5.29
CA ASP A 135 -18.60 -4.08 5.33
C ASP A 135 -17.63 -3.01 4.85
N TYR A 136 -17.97 -2.31 3.76
CA TYR A 136 -17.15 -1.23 3.22
C TYR A 136 -16.94 -0.10 4.23
N TYR A 137 -18.02 0.41 4.83
CA TYR A 137 -17.92 1.53 5.77
C TYR A 137 -17.30 1.13 7.10
N ARG A 138 -17.54 -0.09 7.58
CA ARG A 138 -16.89 -0.61 8.79
C ARG A 138 -15.40 -0.82 8.59
N PHE A 139 -14.98 -1.33 7.43
CA PHE A 139 -13.56 -1.44 7.10
C PHE A 139 -12.91 -0.06 6.91
N SER A 140 -13.58 0.87 6.26
CA SER A 140 -13.12 2.25 6.14
C SER A 140 -12.95 2.93 7.50
N ALA A 141 -13.80 2.59 8.47
CA ALA A 141 -13.76 3.15 9.83
C ALA A 141 -12.49 2.76 10.62
N VAL A 142 -11.74 1.74 10.17
CA VAL A 142 -10.40 1.41 10.72
C VAL A 142 -9.43 2.58 10.54
N PHE A 143 -9.60 3.37 9.49
CA PHE A 143 -8.76 4.51 9.13
C PHE A 143 -9.36 5.86 9.51
N ASP A 144 -10.54 5.87 10.12
CA ASP A 144 -11.19 7.09 10.58
C ASP A 144 -10.60 7.54 11.92
N GLY A 145 -10.45 8.84 12.10
CA GLY A 145 -9.76 9.40 13.28
C GLY A 145 -8.25 9.60 13.09
N ILE A 146 -7.73 9.39 11.88
CA ILE A 146 -6.38 9.83 11.52
C ILE A 146 -6.42 11.31 11.20
N ASP A 147 -5.58 12.08 11.87
CA ASP A 147 -5.48 13.52 11.74
C ASP A 147 -4.03 13.97 11.52
N TYR A 148 -3.83 15.25 11.23
CA TYR A 148 -2.55 15.82 10.84
C TYR A 148 -2.22 17.06 11.64
N THR A 149 -1.08 17.03 12.33
CA THR A 149 -0.49 18.23 12.92
C THR A 149 0.52 18.82 11.96
N ILE A 150 0.30 20.05 11.53
CA ILE A 150 1.19 20.76 10.62
C ILE A 150 2.37 21.30 11.41
N LEU A 151 3.58 20.81 11.13
CA LEU A 151 4.81 21.36 11.69
C LEU A 151 5.36 22.50 10.83
N ARG A 152 5.27 22.36 9.50
CA ARG A 152 5.74 23.34 8.55
C ARG A 152 4.90 23.28 7.27
N ASN A 153 4.50 24.44 6.77
CA ASN A 153 3.86 24.58 5.47
C ASN A 153 4.51 25.73 4.72
N ASP A 154 5.24 25.42 3.65
CA ASP A 154 5.92 26.39 2.80
C ASP A 154 5.04 26.90 1.65
N ARG A 155 3.84 26.38 1.53
CA ARG A 155 2.89 26.83 0.51
C ARG A 155 2.30 28.18 0.92
N ARG A 156 2.28 29.11 -0.05
CA ARG A 156 1.83 30.49 0.19
C ARG A 156 0.39 30.77 -0.28
N ASP A 157 -0.18 29.90 -1.10
CA ASP A 157 -1.57 30.03 -1.52
C ASP A 157 -2.49 29.16 -0.65
N GLU A 158 -3.62 29.71 -0.21
CA GLU A 158 -4.60 29.00 0.62
C GLU A 158 -5.71 28.34 -0.21
N ASN A 159 -5.61 28.39 -1.55
CA ASN A 159 -6.68 28.01 -2.44
C ASN A 159 -6.89 26.49 -2.54
N ASP A 160 -5.88 25.70 -2.24
CA ASP A 160 -5.98 24.24 -2.21
C ASP A 160 -5.47 23.66 -0.89
N LYS A 161 -6.39 23.40 0.03
CA LYS A 161 -6.10 22.80 1.33
C LYS A 161 -5.57 21.36 1.23
N MET A 162 -5.71 20.71 0.08
CA MET A 162 -5.24 19.35 -0.17
C MET A 162 -3.79 19.32 -0.65
N GLU A 163 -3.29 20.39 -1.23
CA GLU A 163 -1.90 20.52 -1.61
C GLU A 163 -1.11 21.15 -0.47
N PHE A 164 -0.19 20.41 0.06
CA PHE A 164 0.60 20.80 1.23
C PHE A 164 2.09 20.60 0.93
N ASN A 165 2.89 21.63 1.16
CA ASN A 165 4.34 21.57 1.00
C ASN A 165 5.00 21.78 2.36
N GLY A 166 5.52 20.71 2.96
CA GLY A 166 6.17 20.78 4.25
C GLY A 166 5.96 19.54 5.11
N GLU A 167 6.31 19.63 6.38
CA GLU A 167 6.28 18.52 7.32
C GLU A 167 4.97 18.46 8.09
N GLN A 168 4.39 17.26 8.16
CA GLN A 168 3.20 16.93 8.95
C GLN A 168 3.51 15.78 9.90
N VAL A 169 2.83 15.77 11.04
CA VAL A 169 2.78 14.61 11.93
C VAL A 169 1.42 13.96 11.78
N VAL A 170 1.42 12.70 11.36
CA VAL A 170 0.22 11.86 11.28
C VAL A 170 -0.06 11.31 12.67
N VAL A 171 -1.26 11.54 13.18
CA VAL A 171 -1.68 11.13 14.53
C VAL A 171 -2.98 10.33 14.47
N LEU A 172 -3.15 9.42 15.43
CA LEU A 172 -4.42 8.73 15.67
C LEU A 172 -5.13 9.39 16.86
N GLY A 173 -6.45 9.49 16.80
CA GLY A 173 -7.27 10.10 17.85
C GLY A 173 -7.89 11.43 17.45
N GLY A 174 -7.82 11.79 16.18
CA GLY A 174 -8.59 12.89 15.61
C GLY A 174 -10.10 12.61 15.63
N LYS A 175 -10.88 13.62 15.24
CA LYS A 175 -12.33 13.50 15.14
C LYS A 175 -12.70 12.46 14.08
N ARG A 176 -13.59 11.55 14.42
CA ARG A 176 -14.17 10.60 13.48
C ARG A 176 -15.31 11.28 12.73
N GLU A 177 -15.22 11.30 11.42
CA GLU A 177 -16.17 12.05 10.57
C GLU A 177 -16.89 11.15 9.56
N LEU A 178 -16.45 9.88 9.42
CA LEU A 178 -17.06 8.93 8.51
C LEU A 178 -18.49 8.61 8.95
N LYS A 179 -19.43 8.78 8.02
CA LYS A 179 -20.84 8.45 8.21
C LYS A 179 -21.27 7.38 7.22
N HIS A 180 -22.03 6.41 7.69
CA HIS A 180 -22.68 5.45 6.80
C HIS A 180 -23.83 6.16 6.04
N PRO A 181 -23.82 6.17 4.70
CA PRO A 181 -24.75 7.02 3.92
C PRO A 181 -26.22 6.67 4.09
N ARG A 182 -26.55 5.42 4.39
CA ARG A 182 -27.92 4.94 4.57
C ARG A 182 -28.46 5.22 5.96
N THR A 183 -27.61 5.09 7.00
CA THR A 183 -28.06 5.22 8.40
C THR A 183 -27.72 6.59 9.01
N GLY A 184 -26.77 7.32 8.43
CA GLY A 184 -26.24 8.57 8.98
C GLY A 184 -25.38 8.39 10.24
N THR A 185 -25.22 7.13 10.71
CA THR A 185 -24.46 6.81 11.91
C THR A 185 -22.97 6.63 11.63
N GLU A 186 -22.15 6.80 12.65
CA GLU A 186 -20.73 6.51 12.62
C GLU A 186 -20.53 4.98 12.65
N PRO A 187 -19.84 4.38 11.64
CA PRO A 187 -19.61 2.95 11.63
C PRO A 187 -18.54 2.53 12.62
N ALA A 188 -18.77 1.43 13.33
CA ALA A 188 -17.74 0.83 14.18
C ALA A 188 -16.66 0.14 13.31
N PRO A 189 -15.34 0.31 13.61
CA PRO A 189 -14.28 -0.34 12.86
C PRO A 189 -14.40 -1.86 12.90
N ALA A 190 -14.20 -2.52 11.74
CA ALA A 190 -14.13 -3.98 11.65
C ALA A 190 -13.25 -4.41 10.49
N LEU A 191 -12.70 -5.63 10.57
CA LEU A 191 -11.93 -6.25 9.50
C LEU A 191 -12.85 -6.85 8.43
N LEU A 192 -12.35 -6.95 7.21
CA LEU A 192 -13.10 -7.56 6.11
C LEU A 192 -13.36 -9.04 6.38
N GLY A 193 -14.62 -9.44 6.26
CA GLY A 193 -15.02 -10.84 6.44
C GLY A 193 -15.14 -11.29 7.90
N GLU A 194 -14.99 -10.39 8.88
CA GLU A 194 -15.24 -10.64 10.29
C GLU A 194 -16.50 -9.88 10.79
N PRO A 195 -17.69 -10.24 10.32
CA PRO A 195 -18.90 -9.55 10.72
C PRO A 195 -19.16 -9.75 12.23
N GLY A 196 -19.56 -8.67 12.92
CA GLY A 196 -19.86 -8.72 14.35
C GLY A 196 -18.67 -8.51 15.28
N ARG A 197 -17.44 -8.54 14.80
CA ARG A 197 -16.25 -8.25 15.59
C ARG A 197 -15.83 -6.79 15.40
N GLU A 198 -16.28 -5.94 16.33
CA GLU A 198 -15.87 -4.54 16.37
C GLU A 198 -14.47 -4.38 16.97
N LEU A 199 -13.72 -3.43 16.44
CA LEU A 199 -12.40 -3.09 16.94
C LEU A 199 -12.45 -1.79 17.74
N PRO A 200 -11.68 -1.70 18.84
CA PRO A 200 -11.41 -0.42 19.46
C PRO A 200 -10.71 0.52 18.45
N PRO A 201 -11.19 1.75 18.23
CA PRO A 201 -10.56 2.67 17.28
C PRO A 201 -9.06 2.90 17.53
N SER A 202 -8.63 2.91 18.79
CA SER A 202 -7.22 3.07 19.18
C SER A 202 -6.31 1.90 18.81
N GLU A 203 -6.88 0.71 18.58
CA GLU A 203 -6.13 -0.51 18.25
C GLU A 203 -6.37 -0.96 16.79
N ALA A 204 -7.23 -0.25 16.05
CA ALA A 204 -7.74 -0.73 14.77
C ALA A 204 -6.62 -0.91 13.72
N LEU A 205 -5.64 -0.02 13.66
CA LEU A 205 -4.50 -0.12 12.73
C LEU A 205 -3.57 -1.28 13.09
N GLU A 206 -3.24 -1.45 14.36
CA GLU A 206 -2.40 -2.56 14.81
C GLU A 206 -3.06 -3.91 14.55
N ARG A 207 -4.35 -4.00 14.84
CA ARG A 207 -5.13 -5.22 14.57
C ARG A 207 -5.27 -5.51 13.09
N LEU A 208 -5.44 -4.47 12.25
CA LEU A 208 -5.45 -4.62 10.80
C LEU A 208 -4.11 -5.16 10.29
N GLY A 209 -2.99 -4.55 10.70
CA GLY A 209 -1.66 -4.99 10.33
C GLY A 209 -1.39 -6.44 10.73
N ALA A 210 -1.73 -6.80 11.98
CA ALA A 210 -1.58 -8.17 12.48
C ALA A 210 -2.45 -9.18 11.72
N TRP A 211 -3.73 -8.85 11.47
CA TRP A 211 -4.66 -9.72 10.76
C TRP A 211 -4.26 -9.96 9.31
N MET A 212 -3.91 -8.90 8.57
CA MET A 212 -3.52 -9.03 7.16
C MET A 212 -2.30 -9.92 6.96
N THR A 213 -1.37 -9.90 7.91
CA THR A 213 -0.07 -10.56 7.81
C THR A 213 0.00 -11.88 8.58
N GLN A 214 -1.13 -12.45 8.96
CA GLN A 214 -1.18 -13.80 9.51
C GLN A 214 -0.70 -14.82 8.47
N PRO A 215 0.06 -15.84 8.87
CA PRO A 215 0.59 -16.84 7.95
C PRO A 215 -0.49 -17.59 7.15
N ASP A 216 -1.67 -17.73 7.74
CA ASP A 216 -2.85 -18.40 7.16
C ASP A 216 -3.85 -17.45 6.52
N HIS A 217 -3.52 -16.15 6.41
CA HIS A 217 -4.42 -15.21 5.73
C HIS A 217 -4.63 -15.59 4.26
N PRO A 218 -5.90 -15.79 3.82
CA PRO A 218 -6.18 -16.46 2.55
C PRO A 218 -5.73 -15.70 1.30
N LEU A 219 -5.60 -14.38 1.37
CA LEU A 219 -5.35 -13.53 0.20
C LEU A 219 -3.96 -12.90 0.20
N PHE A 220 -3.41 -12.50 1.36
CA PHE A 220 -2.20 -11.68 1.42
C PHE A 220 -1.04 -12.23 0.59
N ALA A 221 -0.60 -13.45 0.87
CA ALA A 221 0.50 -14.07 0.13
C ALA A 221 0.13 -14.35 -1.33
N ARG A 222 -1.10 -14.83 -1.59
CA ARG A 222 -1.56 -15.18 -2.94
C ARG A 222 -1.56 -13.98 -3.89
N VAL A 223 -2.03 -12.84 -3.41
CA VAL A 223 -2.07 -11.59 -4.21
C VAL A 223 -0.66 -11.15 -4.60
N GLN A 224 0.28 -11.19 -3.66
CA GLN A 224 1.65 -10.79 -3.95
C GLN A 224 2.38 -11.78 -4.87
N VAL A 225 2.18 -13.08 -4.67
CA VAL A 225 2.69 -14.12 -5.59
C VAL A 225 2.12 -13.93 -6.99
N ASN A 226 0.82 -13.70 -7.13
CA ASN A 226 0.19 -13.46 -8.42
C ASN A 226 0.74 -12.21 -9.13
N ARG A 227 0.99 -11.15 -8.37
CA ARG A 227 1.59 -9.91 -8.90
C ARG A 227 3.01 -10.14 -9.43
N ILE A 228 3.84 -10.84 -8.67
CA ILE A 228 5.19 -11.22 -9.10
C ILE A 228 5.13 -12.15 -10.31
N TRP A 229 4.25 -13.15 -10.28
CA TRP A 229 4.02 -14.06 -11.40
C TRP A 229 3.67 -13.30 -12.69
N SER A 230 2.74 -12.35 -12.60
CA SER A 230 2.34 -11.51 -13.73
C SER A 230 3.53 -10.72 -14.31
N HIS A 231 4.40 -10.19 -13.45
CA HIS A 231 5.61 -9.50 -13.92
C HIS A 231 6.59 -10.43 -14.65
N LEU A 232 6.72 -11.69 -14.22
CA LEU A 232 7.66 -12.64 -14.80
C LEU A 232 7.09 -13.31 -16.08
N MET A 233 5.78 -13.59 -16.10
CA MET A 233 5.13 -14.37 -17.15
C MET A 233 4.31 -13.52 -18.13
N GLY A 234 4.13 -12.22 -17.84
CA GLY A 234 3.36 -11.29 -18.66
C GLY A 234 1.85 -11.33 -18.41
N THR A 235 1.35 -12.31 -17.65
CA THR A 235 -0.06 -12.44 -17.24
C THR A 235 -0.15 -13.11 -15.87
N GLY A 236 -1.13 -12.75 -15.05
CA GLY A 236 -1.37 -13.34 -13.75
C GLY A 236 -2.05 -14.71 -13.84
N LEU A 237 -2.00 -15.47 -12.74
CA LEU A 237 -2.86 -16.65 -12.56
C LEU A 237 -4.31 -16.25 -12.33
N VAL A 238 -4.49 -15.06 -11.74
CA VAL A 238 -5.77 -14.37 -11.57
C VAL A 238 -5.65 -13.01 -12.25
N GLU A 239 -6.61 -12.67 -13.11
CA GLU A 239 -6.68 -11.39 -13.79
C GLU A 239 -8.03 -10.69 -13.56
N PRO A 240 -8.03 -9.37 -13.31
CA PRO A 240 -6.88 -8.49 -13.04
C PRO A 240 -6.11 -8.90 -11.79
N VAL A 241 -4.79 -8.63 -11.74
CA VAL A 241 -3.87 -9.10 -10.67
C VAL A 241 -4.24 -8.63 -9.26
N ASP A 242 -5.11 -7.64 -9.17
CA ASP A 242 -5.58 -7.00 -7.94
C ASP A 242 -7.10 -7.21 -7.69
N ASP A 243 -7.66 -8.28 -8.29
CA ASP A 243 -9.11 -8.57 -8.22
C ASP A 243 -9.36 -10.09 -8.08
N PHE A 244 -9.24 -10.59 -6.86
CA PHE A 244 -9.39 -12.01 -6.50
C PHE A 244 -10.85 -12.36 -6.18
N ARG A 245 -11.77 -12.00 -7.07
CA ARG A 245 -13.18 -12.37 -6.89
C ARG A 245 -13.46 -13.80 -7.34
N LEU A 246 -14.60 -14.33 -6.88
CA LEU A 246 -15.00 -15.72 -7.17
C LEU A 246 -15.22 -16.02 -8.65
N THR A 247 -15.32 -14.99 -9.49
CA THR A 247 -15.55 -15.09 -10.94
C THR A 247 -14.28 -14.96 -11.77
N ASN A 248 -13.13 -14.78 -11.16
CA ASN A 248 -11.82 -14.64 -11.83
C ASN A 248 -10.97 -15.89 -11.67
#